data_a70720655f26857f9347532175e374e3
#
_entry.id   a70720655f26857f9347532175e374e3
#
_cell.length_a   1.000
_cell.length_b   1.000
_cell.length_c   1.000
_cell.angle_alpha   90.00
_cell.angle_beta   90.00
_cell.angle_gamma   90.00
#
_symmetry.space_group_name_H-M   'P 1'
#
loop_
_entity.id
_entity.type
_entity.pdbx_description
1 polymer ?
#
loop_
_entity_poly.entity_id
_entity_poly.type
_entity_poly.pdbx_seq_one_letter_code
_entity_poly.pdbx_strand_id
1 'polypeptide(L)'
;VRSQRMKTELITNVSHDLKTPLTAITTYIELLEDDNLATEVRKEYLGVLKRKSERLKFLIEDLFEVSKASSGNVTLNLVEVDICNLMRQVYLEYEDRVEEADLIFRFRMPEEKVTLQLDSQKTYRIFENLYVNIIKYAMPHTRVYVNANKTKKGIVIELKNMSANELNIQPEELTERFVRGDSARNTEGSGLGLAIARSFAELQGGKLSVEIDWDLFKVVIVFQA
;
A
#
# COMPACT_ATOMS: atom_id res chain seq x y z
N VAL A 1 -14.79 -24.13 -2.88
CA VAL A 1 -15.87 -23.15 -2.71
C VAL A 1 -15.30 -21.78 -2.29
N ARG A 2 -14.43 -21.71 -1.28
CA ARG A 2 -13.82 -20.45 -0.79
C ARG A 2 -12.94 -19.77 -1.85
N SER A 3 -12.13 -20.54 -2.58
CA SER A 3 -11.24 -20.03 -3.65
C SER A 3 -12.00 -19.48 -4.86
N GLN A 4 -13.14 -20.02 -5.22
CA GLN A 4 -13.95 -19.52 -6.34
C GLN A 4 -14.73 -18.26 -5.98
N ARG A 5 -15.29 -18.16 -4.78
CA ARG A 5 -15.91 -16.92 -4.27
C ARG A 5 -14.90 -15.78 -4.24
N MET A 6 -13.71 -16.04 -3.72
CA MET A 6 -12.61 -15.07 -3.66
C MET A 6 -12.20 -14.56 -5.06
N LYS A 7 -12.16 -15.46 -6.08
CA LYS A 7 -11.89 -15.05 -7.47
C LYS A 7 -13.00 -14.16 -8.05
N THR A 8 -14.25 -14.41 -7.74
CA THR A 8 -15.40 -13.65 -8.24
C THR A 8 -15.47 -12.25 -7.59
N GLU A 9 -15.29 -12.16 -6.28
CA GLU A 9 -15.22 -10.88 -5.55
C GLU A 9 -14.03 -10.03 -6.01
N LEU A 10 -12.89 -10.69 -6.28
CA LEU A 10 -11.69 -10.09 -6.85
C LEU A 10 -12.00 -9.39 -8.18
N ILE A 11 -12.66 -10.09 -9.11
CA ILE A 11 -13.00 -9.55 -10.42
C ILE A 11 -14.01 -8.40 -10.30
N THR A 12 -14.97 -8.49 -9.40
CA THR A 12 -16.02 -7.50 -9.23
C THR A 12 -15.46 -6.20 -8.64
N ASN A 13 -14.68 -6.27 -7.57
CA ASN A 13 -14.13 -5.09 -6.89
C ASN A 13 -13.05 -4.39 -7.74
N VAL A 14 -12.18 -5.17 -8.40
CA VAL A 14 -11.21 -4.62 -9.38
C VAL A 14 -11.92 -3.93 -10.52
N SER A 15 -12.96 -4.56 -11.08
CA SER A 15 -13.71 -3.97 -12.20
C SER A 15 -14.34 -2.64 -11.80
N HIS A 16 -14.87 -2.54 -10.57
CA HIS A 16 -15.41 -1.29 -10.05
C HIS A 16 -14.30 -0.23 -9.86
N ASP A 17 -13.18 -0.59 -9.26
CA ASP A 17 -12.07 0.34 -8.98
C ASP A 17 -11.33 0.79 -10.25
N LEU A 18 -11.34 -0.02 -11.31
CA LEU A 18 -10.86 0.36 -12.64
C LEU A 18 -11.88 1.22 -13.39
N LYS A 19 -13.17 0.93 -13.25
CA LYS A 19 -14.24 1.66 -13.94
C LYS A 19 -14.34 3.13 -13.51
N THR A 20 -14.14 3.41 -12.22
CA THR A 20 -14.25 4.76 -11.67
C THR A 20 -13.26 5.75 -12.31
N PRO A 21 -11.92 5.52 -12.30
CA PRO A 21 -10.98 6.42 -12.98
C PRO A 21 -11.18 6.43 -14.50
N LEU A 22 -11.55 5.30 -15.10
CA LEU A 22 -11.80 5.22 -16.54
C LEU A 22 -12.99 6.08 -16.95
N THR A 23 -14.11 6.02 -16.21
CA THR A 23 -15.28 6.88 -16.44
C THR A 23 -14.92 8.35 -16.31
N ALA A 24 -14.17 8.73 -15.27
CA ALA A 24 -13.71 10.10 -15.11
C ALA A 24 -12.83 10.55 -16.31
N ILE A 25 -11.89 9.70 -16.76
CA ILE A 25 -11.05 9.99 -17.93
C ILE A 25 -11.93 10.27 -19.16
N THR A 26 -12.92 9.39 -19.45
CA THR A 26 -13.83 9.56 -20.59
C THR A 26 -14.61 10.86 -20.47
N THR A 27 -15.19 11.16 -19.32
CA THR A 27 -15.95 12.41 -19.08
C THR A 27 -15.10 13.66 -19.29
N TYR A 28 -13.86 13.69 -18.77
CA TYR A 28 -12.98 14.86 -18.94
C TYR A 28 -12.47 14.99 -20.38
N ILE A 29 -12.34 13.91 -21.15
CA ILE A 29 -12.07 13.97 -22.58
C ILE A 29 -13.24 14.64 -23.31
N GLU A 30 -14.49 14.19 -23.06
CA GLU A 30 -15.68 14.79 -23.65
C GLU A 30 -15.81 16.28 -23.32
N LEU A 31 -15.53 16.66 -22.07
CA LEU A 31 -15.53 18.07 -21.66
C LEU A 31 -14.45 18.91 -22.38
N LEU A 32 -13.30 18.31 -22.73
CA LEU A 32 -12.20 18.98 -23.44
C LEU A 32 -12.50 19.18 -24.93
N GLU A 33 -13.52 18.53 -25.50
CA GLU A 33 -13.96 18.71 -26.89
C GLU A 33 -14.67 20.06 -27.10
N ASP A 34 -15.06 20.77 -26.02
CA ASP A 34 -15.60 22.12 -26.14
C ASP A 34 -14.54 23.13 -26.53
N ASP A 35 -14.65 23.66 -27.76
CA ASP A 35 -13.73 24.65 -28.32
C ASP A 35 -13.72 25.99 -27.57
N ASN A 36 -14.80 26.30 -26.83
CA ASN A 36 -14.96 27.56 -26.09
C ASN A 36 -14.42 27.49 -24.65
N LEU A 37 -13.78 26.39 -24.27
CA LEU A 37 -13.23 26.21 -22.93
C LEU A 37 -12.11 27.21 -22.65
N ALA A 38 -12.21 27.93 -21.52
CA ALA A 38 -11.15 28.80 -21.04
C ALA A 38 -9.84 28.02 -20.82
N THR A 39 -8.71 28.64 -21.12
CA THR A 39 -7.39 28.00 -21.04
C THR A 39 -7.09 27.42 -19.65
N GLU A 40 -7.48 28.13 -18.60
CA GLU A 40 -7.29 27.71 -17.20
C GLU A 40 -8.10 26.46 -16.87
N VAL A 41 -9.37 26.41 -17.31
CA VAL A 41 -10.25 25.23 -17.14
C VAL A 41 -9.71 24.03 -17.94
N ARG A 42 -9.23 24.26 -19.15
CA ARG A 42 -8.57 23.22 -19.96
C ARG A 42 -7.34 22.63 -19.25
N LYS A 43 -6.50 23.47 -18.65
CA LYS A 43 -5.34 23.01 -17.85
C LYS A 43 -5.76 22.20 -16.63
N GLU A 44 -6.81 22.63 -15.92
CA GLU A 44 -7.37 21.91 -14.79
C GLU A 44 -7.85 20.51 -15.20
N TYR A 45 -8.62 20.39 -16.28
CA TYR A 45 -9.12 19.12 -16.80
C TYR A 45 -7.97 18.19 -17.22
N LEU A 46 -6.95 18.71 -17.90
CA LEU A 46 -5.74 17.94 -18.22
C LEU A 46 -5.01 17.45 -16.97
N GLY A 47 -4.95 18.26 -15.91
CA GLY A 47 -4.42 17.84 -14.61
C GLY A 47 -5.21 16.70 -13.98
N VAL A 48 -6.55 16.74 -14.07
CA VAL A 48 -7.40 15.64 -13.58
C VAL A 48 -7.17 14.38 -14.39
N LEU A 49 -7.14 14.50 -15.74
CA LEU A 49 -6.86 13.36 -16.63
C LEU A 49 -5.52 12.69 -16.29
N LYS A 50 -4.47 13.47 -16.09
CA LYS A 50 -3.14 12.95 -15.72
C LYS A 50 -3.23 12.15 -14.42
N ARG A 51 -3.79 12.72 -13.36
CA ARG A 51 -3.95 12.03 -12.05
C ARG A 51 -4.77 10.74 -12.17
N LYS A 52 -5.90 10.76 -12.92
CA LYS A 52 -6.74 9.57 -13.08
C LYS A 52 -6.09 8.49 -13.95
N SER A 53 -5.32 8.87 -14.95
CA SER A 53 -4.54 7.95 -15.79
C SER A 53 -3.39 7.29 -15.00
N GLU A 54 -2.63 8.06 -14.22
CA GLU A 54 -1.61 7.54 -13.32
C GLU A 54 -2.23 6.57 -12.30
N ARG A 55 -3.38 6.92 -11.74
CA ARG A 55 -4.11 6.05 -10.83
C ARG A 55 -4.51 4.73 -11.48
N LEU A 56 -5.04 4.77 -12.70
CA LEU A 56 -5.43 3.56 -13.44
C LEU A 56 -4.21 2.67 -13.72
N LYS A 57 -3.08 3.28 -14.10
CA LYS A 57 -1.82 2.57 -14.30
C LYS A 57 -1.40 1.81 -13.03
N PHE A 58 -1.37 2.46 -11.87
CA PHE A 58 -1.03 1.82 -10.60
C PHE A 58 -1.98 0.67 -10.24
N LEU A 59 -3.29 0.82 -10.47
CA LEU A 59 -4.25 -0.25 -10.22
C LEU A 59 -4.01 -1.49 -11.09
N ILE A 60 -3.65 -1.28 -12.36
CA ILE A 60 -3.32 -2.36 -13.29
C ILE A 60 -2.01 -3.05 -12.87
N GLU A 61 -0.98 -2.29 -12.51
CA GLU A 61 0.29 -2.83 -12.03
C GLU A 61 0.09 -3.66 -10.76
N ASP A 62 -0.65 -3.14 -9.78
CA ASP A 62 -1.00 -3.83 -8.54
C ASP A 62 -1.75 -5.15 -8.81
N LEU A 63 -2.74 -5.12 -9.71
CA LEU A 63 -3.47 -6.32 -10.10
C LEU A 63 -2.57 -7.36 -10.75
N PHE A 64 -1.66 -6.93 -11.61
CA PHE A 64 -0.72 -7.82 -12.30
C PHE A 64 0.23 -8.48 -11.31
N GLU A 65 0.76 -7.72 -10.33
CA GLU A 65 1.64 -8.23 -9.29
C GLU A 65 0.93 -9.25 -8.38
N VAL A 66 -0.30 -8.95 -7.97
CA VAL A 66 -1.12 -9.88 -7.18
C VAL A 66 -1.44 -11.16 -7.97
N SER A 67 -1.74 -11.03 -9.27
CA SER A 67 -2.01 -12.17 -10.15
C SER A 67 -0.79 -13.07 -10.30
N LYS A 68 0.38 -12.48 -10.55
CA LYS A 68 1.66 -13.21 -10.63
C LYS A 68 1.98 -13.92 -9.31
N ALA A 69 1.89 -13.22 -8.20
CA ALA A 69 2.14 -13.77 -6.87
C ALA A 69 1.26 -15.01 -6.57
N SER A 70 0.01 -14.99 -7.08
CA SER A 70 -0.95 -16.09 -6.89
C SER A 70 -0.70 -17.29 -7.78
N SER A 71 -0.05 -17.09 -8.92
CA SER A 71 0.24 -18.17 -9.88
C SER A 71 1.51 -18.97 -9.54
N GLY A 72 2.26 -18.57 -8.53
CA GLY A 72 3.54 -19.18 -8.17
C GLY A 72 4.68 -18.93 -9.17
N ASN A 73 4.43 -18.16 -10.23
CA ASN A 73 5.38 -17.91 -11.33
C ASN A 73 6.18 -16.60 -11.12
N VAL A 74 6.48 -16.24 -9.87
CA VAL A 74 7.31 -15.07 -9.58
C VAL A 74 8.75 -15.51 -9.42
N THR A 75 9.61 -15.02 -10.30
CA THR A 75 11.05 -15.14 -10.13
C THR A 75 11.51 -14.04 -9.17
N LEU A 76 12.10 -14.44 -8.04
CA LEU A 76 12.72 -13.53 -7.09
C LEU A 76 14.17 -13.26 -7.50
N ASN A 77 14.54 -11.98 -7.50
CA ASN A 77 15.95 -11.57 -7.61
C ASN A 77 16.49 -11.30 -6.20
N LEU A 78 16.91 -12.37 -5.52
CA LEU A 78 17.43 -12.28 -4.16
C LEU A 78 18.85 -11.69 -4.18
N VAL A 79 19.03 -10.60 -3.43
CA VAL A 79 20.31 -9.91 -3.21
C VAL A 79 20.46 -9.57 -1.73
N GLU A 80 21.66 -9.21 -1.33
CA GLU A 80 21.89 -8.68 0.03
C GLU A 80 21.24 -7.30 0.19
N VAL A 81 20.22 -7.21 1.03
CA VAL A 81 19.48 -5.98 1.33
C VAL A 81 19.67 -5.60 2.78
N ASP A 82 20.21 -4.40 3.03
CA ASP A 82 20.11 -3.76 4.35
C ASP A 82 18.68 -3.23 4.53
N ILE A 83 17.87 -4.00 5.24
CA ILE A 83 16.44 -3.73 5.35
C ILE A 83 16.15 -2.43 6.11
N CYS A 84 16.96 -2.09 7.11
CA CYS A 84 16.78 -0.85 7.86
C CYS A 84 17.09 0.39 7.00
N ASN A 85 18.11 0.30 6.16
CA ASN A 85 18.44 1.36 5.22
C ASN A 85 17.35 1.50 4.14
N LEU A 86 16.86 0.40 3.59
CA LEU A 86 15.77 0.41 2.62
C LEU A 86 14.50 1.07 3.18
N MET A 87 14.12 0.75 4.41
CA MET A 87 12.96 1.36 5.08
C MET A 87 13.11 2.88 5.21
N ARG A 88 14.32 3.37 5.53
CA ARG A 88 14.61 4.80 5.60
C ARG A 88 14.55 5.46 4.23
N GLN A 89 15.09 4.81 3.20
CA GLN A 89 15.02 5.32 1.82
C GLN A 89 13.57 5.50 1.35
N VAL A 90 12.72 4.48 1.56
CA VAL A 90 11.31 4.57 1.22
C VAL A 90 10.62 5.70 2.00
N TYR A 91 10.94 5.87 3.29
CA TYR A 91 10.38 6.98 4.09
C TYR A 91 10.74 8.35 3.51
N LEU A 92 12.01 8.57 3.14
CA LEU A 92 12.47 9.85 2.60
C LEU A 92 11.76 10.24 1.30
N GLU A 93 11.37 9.27 0.47
CA GLU A 93 10.61 9.53 -0.75
C GLU A 93 9.16 10.00 -0.49
N TYR A 94 8.65 9.73 0.72
CA TYR A 94 7.29 10.10 1.14
C TYR A 94 7.26 11.20 2.21
N GLU A 95 8.41 11.77 2.58
CA GLU A 95 8.54 12.73 3.70
C GLU A 95 7.61 13.94 3.54
N ASP A 96 7.57 14.56 2.36
CA ASP A 96 6.66 15.69 2.07
C ASP A 96 5.19 15.31 2.33
N ARG A 97 4.78 14.11 1.91
CA ARG A 97 3.41 13.62 2.12
C ARG A 97 3.11 13.27 3.57
N VAL A 98 4.12 12.85 4.32
CA VAL A 98 4.02 12.63 5.77
C VAL A 98 3.79 13.95 6.50
N GLU A 99 4.52 15.00 6.10
CA GLU A 99 4.36 16.36 6.63
C GLU A 99 2.97 16.94 6.28
N GLU A 100 2.53 16.80 5.03
CA GLU A 100 1.18 17.21 4.59
C GLU A 100 0.06 16.50 5.35
N ALA A 101 0.29 15.26 5.81
CA ALA A 101 -0.66 14.49 6.63
C ALA A 101 -0.56 14.80 8.15
N ASP A 102 0.28 15.74 8.57
CA ASP A 102 0.54 16.08 9.98
C ASP A 102 0.95 14.85 10.83
N LEU A 103 1.77 13.96 10.28
CA LEU A 103 2.23 12.76 10.96
C LEU A 103 3.69 12.89 11.41
N ILE A 104 4.02 12.29 12.55
CA ILE A 104 5.37 12.29 13.10
C ILE A 104 5.90 10.84 13.18
N PHE A 105 6.76 10.46 12.25
CA PHE A 105 7.41 9.15 12.28
C PHE A 105 8.51 9.09 13.34
N ARG A 106 8.54 7.99 14.09
CA ARG A 106 9.54 7.66 15.09
C ARG A 106 10.12 6.29 14.80
N PHE A 107 11.40 6.26 14.42
CA PHE A 107 12.12 5.05 14.10
C PHE A 107 12.94 4.56 15.31
N ARG A 108 12.81 3.27 15.60
CA ARG A 108 13.69 2.54 16.53
C ARG A 108 14.24 1.33 15.78
N MET A 109 15.48 1.42 15.36
CA MET A 109 16.15 0.41 14.53
C MET A 109 17.52 0.08 15.14
N PRO A 110 18.05 -1.14 14.89
CA PRO A 110 19.42 -1.47 15.23
C PRO A 110 20.41 -0.46 14.62
N GLU A 111 21.49 -0.16 15.34
CA GLU A 111 22.60 0.65 14.81
C GLU A 111 23.42 -0.15 13.78
N GLU A 112 23.52 -1.46 14.00
CA GLU A 112 24.18 -2.39 13.08
C GLU A 112 23.32 -2.65 11.84
N LYS A 113 23.98 -2.85 10.70
CA LYS A 113 23.30 -3.31 9.48
C LYS A 113 22.60 -4.65 9.72
N VAL A 114 21.38 -4.75 9.23
CA VAL A 114 20.63 -6.00 9.20
C VAL A 114 20.45 -6.40 7.76
N THR A 115 21.35 -7.24 7.27
CA THR A 115 21.37 -7.70 5.87
C THR A 115 20.63 -9.04 5.76
N LEU A 116 19.74 -9.13 4.80
CA LEU A 116 18.96 -10.33 4.47
C LEU A 116 18.98 -10.58 2.96
N GLN A 117 18.82 -11.84 2.57
CA GLN A 117 18.65 -12.22 1.15
C GLN A 117 17.20 -11.96 0.74
N LEU A 118 16.95 -10.82 0.12
CA LEU A 118 15.62 -10.35 -0.28
C LEU A 118 15.63 -9.81 -1.71
N ASP A 119 14.47 -9.78 -2.34
CA ASP A 119 14.25 -9.02 -3.57
C ASP A 119 14.05 -7.54 -3.21
N SER A 120 15.02 -6.71 -3.55
CA SER A 120 15.03 -5.29 -3.16
C SER A 120 13.82 -4.52 -3.67
N GLN A 121 13.35 -4.81 -4.90
CA GLN A 121 12.19 -4.14 -5.49
C GLN A 121 10.90 -4.55 -4.78
N LYS A 122 10.71 -5.83 -4.51
CA LYS A 122 9.52 -6.31 -3.79
C LYS A 122 9.52 -5.86 -2.33
N THR A 123 10.69 -5.82 -1.69
CA THR A 123 10.83 -5.30 -0.33
C THR A 123 10.55 -3.80 -0.27
N TYR A 124 11.01 -3.03 -1.27
CA TYR A 124 10.64 -1.63 -1.44
C TYR A 124 9.11 -1.47 -1.51
N ARG A 125 8.44 -2.24 -2.36
CA ARG A 125 6.97 -2.20 -2.54
C ARG A 125 6.21 -2.59 -1.28
N ILE A 126 6.75 -3.46 -0.41
CA ILE A 126 6.15 -3.74 0.89
C ILE A 126 6.07 -2.46 1.72
N PHE A 127 7.20 -1.77 1.92
CA PHE A 127 7.24 -0.58 2.76
C PHE A 127 6.52 0.61 2.13
N GLU A 128 6.61 0.78 0.83
CA GLU A 128 5.82 1.76 0.09
C GLU A 128 4.32 1.61 0.37
N ASN A 129 3.76 0.42 0.19
CA ASN A 129 2.35 0.15 0.46
C ASN A 129 1.97 0.42 1.92
N LEU A 130 2.85 0.07 2.86
CA LEU A 130 2.60 0.30 4.28
C LEU A 130 2.64 1.79 4.65
N TYR A 131 3.62 2.55 4.15
CA TYR A 131 3.72 3.98 4.44
C TYR A 131 2.59 4.76 3.77
N VAL A 132 2.24 4.46 2.51
CA VAL A 132 1.09 5.05 1.83
C VAL A 132 -0.21 4.74 2.58
N ASN A 133 -0.37 3.53 3.11
CA ASN A 133 -1.51 3.16 3.93
C ASN A 133 -1.57 4.00 5.22
N ILE A 134 -0.46 4.15 5.92
CA ILE A 134 -0.35 4.98 7.13
C ILE A 134 -0.69 6.43 6.82
N ILE A 135 -0.05 7.05 5.82
CA ILE A 135 -0.28 8.44 5.40
C ILE A 135 -1.78 8.69 5.13
N LYS A 136 -2.45 7.68 4.60
CA LYS A 136 -3.85 7.81 4.18
C LYS A 136 -4.86 7.62 5.31
N TYR A 137 -4.57 6.75 6.28
CA TYR A 137 -5.55 6.31 7.27
C TYR A 137 -5.19 6.64 8.71
N ALA A 138 -3.96 7.09 8.97
CA ALA A 138 -3.59 7.50 10.33
C ALA A 138 -4.28 8.83 10.73
N MET A 139 -4.56 8.96 12.01
CA MET A 139 -5.09 10.17 12.59
C MET A 139 -4.04 11.28 12.49
N PRO A 140 -4.37 12.46 11.90
CA PRO A 140 -3.47 13.62 11.88
C PRO A 140 -3.01 14.04 13.28
N HIS A 141 -1.87 14.73 13.36
CA HIS A 141 -1.24 15.19 14.60
C HIS A 141 -0.83 14.06 15.56
N THR A 142 -0.69 12.82 15.05
CA THR A 142 -0.25 11.67 15.87
C THR A 142 1.13 11.15 15.46
N ARG A 143 1.67 10.25 16.29
CA ARG A 143 2.94 9.59 16.04
C ARG A 143 2.74 8.26 15.36
N VAL A 144 3.60 7.98 14.40
CA VAL A 144 3.77 6.66 13.78
C VAL A 144 5.06 6.04 14.32
N TYR A 145 4.96 4.84 14.85
CA TYR A 145 6.13 4.13 15.38
C TYR A 145 6.55 3.03 14.44
N VAL A 146 7.80 3.07 14.01
CA VAL A 146 8.44 2.07 13.17
C VAL A 146 9.59 1.45 13.94
N ASN A 147 9.41 0.21 14.40
CA ASN A 147 10.40 -0.53 15.16
C ASN A 147 10.97 -1.68 14.33
N ALA A 148 12.27 -1.87 14.35
CA ALA A 148 12.93 -3.04 13.78
C ALA A 148 13.80 -3.68 14.84
N ASN A 149 13.57 -4.95 15.13
CA ASN A 149 14.28 -5.70 16.16
C ASN A 149 14.98 -6.91 15.53
N LYS A 150 16.31 -6.91 15.54
CA LYS A 150 17.10 -8.06 15.12
C LYS A 150 16.90 -9.20 16.12
N THR A 151 16.66 -10.39 15.63
CA THR A 151 16.52 -11.61 16.42
C THR A 151 17.58 -12.63 16.03
N LYS A 152 17.69 -13.74 16.76
CA LYS A 152 18.60 -14.85 16.40
C LYS A 152 18.24 -15.52 15.06
N LYS A 153 17.01 -15.33 14.58
CA LYS A 153 16.46 -15.99 13.37
C LYS A 153 16.09 -15.02 12.25
N GLY A 154 16.52 -13.75 12.34
CA GLY A 154 16.16 -12.74 11.34
C GLY A 154 15.77 -11.40 11.97
N ILE A 155 14.73 -10.76 11.46
CA ILE A 155 14.25 -9.46 11.93
C ILE A 155 12.73 -9.45 12.13
N VAL A 156 12.28 -8.74 13.15
CA VAL A 156 10.87 -8.41 13.38
C VAL A 156 10.69 -6.90 13.21
N ILE A 157 9.81 -6.50 12.32
CA ILE A 157 9.50 -5.11 12.01
C ILE A 157 8.06 -4.83 12.42
N GLU A 158 7.83 -3.77 13.16
CA GLU A 158 6.51 -3.34 13.58
C GLU A 158 6.26 -1.90 13.14
N LEU A 159 5.11 -1.67 12.51
CA LEU A 159 4.61 -0.34 12.20
C LEU A 159 3.31 -0.13 12.98
N LYS A 160 3.21 0.99 13.70
CA LYS A 160 2.05 1.29 14.57
C LYS A 160 1.59 2.71 14.34
N ASN A 161 0.30 2.88 14.13
CA ASN A 161 -0.34 4.20 14.04
C ASN A 161 -1.74 4.18 14.66
N MET A 162 -2.21 5.33 15.08
CA MET A 162 -3.62 5.53 15.42
C MET A 162 -4.41 5.71 14.13
N SER A 163 -5.52 5.02 13.99
CA SER A 163 -6.44 5.19 12.86
C SER A 163 -7.29 6.45 13.04
N ALA A 164 -7.55 7.17 11.95
CA ALA A 164 -8.46 8.31 11.95
C ALA A 164 -9.94 7.90 12.12
N ASN A 165 -10.25 6.63 11.85
CA ASN A 165 -11.59 6.07 11.94
C ASN A 165 -11.58 4.82 12.80
N GLU A 166 -12.71 4.51 13.42
CA GLU A 166 -12.89 3.24 14.13
C GLU A 166 -12.68 2.04 13.21
N LEU A 167 -11.96 1.05 13.73
CA LEU A 167 -11.62 -0.17 13.00
C LEU A 167 -12.53 -1.32 13.45
N ASN A 168 -13.76 -1.36 12.89
CA ASN A 168 -14.75 -2.40 13.17
C ASN A 168 -14.62 -3.57 12.17
N ILE A 169 -13.40 -4.06 11.95
CA ILE A 169 -13.09 -5.13 11.00
C ILE A 169 -12.10 -6.11 11.63
N GLN A 170 -12.21 -7.38 11.27
CA GLN A 170 -11.25 -8.39 11.73
C GLN A 170 -9.88 -8.17 11.06
N PRO A 171 -8.76 -8.26 11.82
CA PRO A 171 -7.42 -8.05 11.28
C PRO A 171 -7.08 -8.93 10.07
N GLU A 172 -7.57 -10.17 10.06
CA GLU A 172 -7.36 -11.12 8.97
C GLU A 172 -8.01 -10.65 7.67
N GLU A 173 -9.18 -10.03 7.76
CA GLU A 173 -9.91 -9.51 6.60
C GLU A 173 -9.16 -8.35 5.94
N LEU A 174 -8.49 -7.48 6.71
CA LEU A 174 -7.72 -6.36 6.16
C LEU A 174 -6.51 -6.77 5.30
N THR A 175 -5.99 -7.97 5.51
CA THR A 175 -4.91 -8.53 4.69
C THR A 175 -5.45 -9.40 3.55
N GLU A 176 -6.76 -9.65 3.50
CA GLU A 176 -7.40 -10.24 2.34
C GLU A 176 -7.48 -9.19 1.21
N ARG A 177 -7.58 -9.68 -0.01
CA ARG A 177 -7.55 -8.81 -1.20
C ARG A 177 -8.85 -8.03 -1.30
N PHE A 178 -8.75 -6.73 -1.60
CA PHE A 178 -9.89 -5.83 -1.84
C PHE A 178 -10.82 -5.60 -0.65
N VAL A 179 -10.37 -5.92 0.55
CA VAL A 179 -11.13 -5.59 1.76
C VAL A 179 -10.81 -4.16 2.17
N ARG A 180 -11.84 -3.38 2.42
CA ARG A 180 -11.77 -2.00 2.92
C ARG A 180 -12.70 -1.90 4.12
N GLY A 181 -12.23 -1.29 5.19
CA GLY A 181 -13.11 -0.93 6.31
C GLY A 181 -14.28 -0.06 5.81
N ASP A 182 -15.44 -0.14 6.44
CA ASP A 182 -16.65 0.56 5.98
C ASP A 182 -16.45 2.08 5.84
N SER A 183 -15.69 2.70 6.72
CA SER A 183 -15.32 4.13 6.66
C SER A 183 -14.36 4.49 5.52
N ALA A 184 -13.60 3.51 5.02
CA ALA A 184 -12.62 3.71 3.95
C ALA A 184 -13.24 3.59 2.53
N ARG A 185 -14.51 3.23 2.41
CA ARG A 185 -15.19 3.11 1.11
C ARG A 185 -15.25 4.43 0.33
N ASN A 186 -15.27 5.56 1.03
CA ASN A 186 -15.31 6.90 0.42
C ASN A 186 -13.91 7.49 0.15
N THR A 187 -12.82 6.82 0.54
CA THR A 187 -11.47 7.28 0.30
C THR A 187 -10.86 6.61 -0.95
N GLU A 188 -10.10 7.35 -1.74
CA GLU A 188 -9.41 6.79 -2.93
C GLU A 188 -8.40 5.72 -2.53
N GLY A 189 -8.56 4.47 -2.99
CA GLY A 189 -7.63 3.37 -2.75
C GLY A 189 -8.17 2.04 -3.28
N SER A 190 -7.29 1.14 -3.75
CA SER A 190 -7.68 -0.17 -4.28
C SER A 190 -8.01 -1.22 -3.21
N GLY A 191 -7.66 -0.97 -1.95
CA GLY A 191 -7.70 -2.01 -0.93
C GLY A 191 -6.68 -3.14 -1.13
N LEU A 192 -5.78 -2.98 -2.09
CA LEU A 192 -4.78 -4.00 -2.45
C LEU A 192 -3.45 -3.86 -1.69
N GLY A 193 -3.13 -2.67 -1.18
CA GLY A 193 -1.79 -2.38 -0.65
C GLY A 193 -1.32 -3.34 0.43
N LEU A 194 -2.16 -3.64 1.44
CA LEU A 194 -1.83 -4.61 2.49
C LEU A 194 -1.72 -6.05 1.95
N ALA A 195 -2.59 -6.43 1.01
CA ALA A 195 -2.54 -7.74 0.38
C ALA A 195 -1.28 -7.93 -0.47
N ILE A 196 -0.84 -6.88 -1.18
CA ILE A 196 0.42 -6.86 -1.94
C ILE A 196 1.60 -6.98 -0.99
N ALA A 197 1.64 -6.15 0.07
CA ALA A 197 2.70 -6.19 1.07
C ALA A 197 2.82 -7.58 1.71
N ARG A 198 1.69 -8.20 2.08
CA ARG A 198 1.64 -9.56 2.61
C ARG A 198 2.15 -10.58 1.60
N SER A 199 1.66 -10.52 0.36
CA SER A 199 2.05 -11.45 -0.69
C SER A 199 3.55 -11.40 -0.99
N PHE A 200 4.14 -10.20 -1.04
CA PHE A 200 5.58 -10.03 -1.27
C PHE A 200 6.43 -10.43 -0.06
N ALA A 201 5.93 -10.28 1.15
CA ALA A 201 6.59 -10.79 2.33
C ALA A 201 6.62 -12.33 2.31
N GLU A 202 5.47 -12.97 2.04
CA GLU A 202 5.32 -14.43 1.99
C GLU A 202 6.15 -15.05 0.86
N LEU A 203 6.20 -14.44 -0.34
CA LEU A 203 7.03 -14.89 -1.44
C LEU A 203 8.53 -14.95 -1.08
N GLN A 204 8.98 -14.09 -0.19
CA GLN A 204 10.37 -14.01 0.27
C GLN A 204 10.61 -14.81 1.57
N GLY A 205 9.69 -15.72 1.92
CA GLY A 205 9.79 -16.55 3.12
C GLY A 205 9.48 -15.82 4.43
N GLY A 206 9.01 -14.58 4.35
CA GLY A 206 8.56 -13.80 5.50
C GLY A 206 7.09 -14.02 5.84
N LYS A 207 6.64 -13.34 6.88
CA LYS A 207 5.23 -13.32 7.30
C LYS A 207 4.82 -11.91 7.64
N LEU A 208 3.67 -11.48 7.14
CA LEU A 208 3.02 -10.23 7.52
C LEU A 208 1.71 -10.53 8.24
N SER A 209 1.50 -9.89 9.38
CA SER A 209 0.25 -9.95 10.14
C SER A 209 -0.20 -8.54 10.54
N VAL A 210 -1.49 -8.38 10.72
CA VAL A 210 -2.13 -7.16 11.22
C VAL A 210 -2.72 -7.44 12.58
N GLU A 211 -2.57 -6.50 13.49
CA GLU A 211 -3.18 -6.50 14.80
C GLU A 211 -3.96 -5.18 14.95
N ILE A 212 -5.15 -5.26 15.52
CA ILE A 212 -5.99 -4.10 15.81
C ILE A 212 -6.33 -4.14 17.30
N ASP A 213 -6.10 -3.01 17.97
CA ASP A 213 -6.50 -2.80 19.34
C ASP A 213 -7.21 -1.43 19.42
N TRP A 214 -8.53 -1.46 19.34
CA TRP A 214 -9.37 -0.27 19.14
C TRP A 214 -8.92 0.54 17.91
N ASP A 215 -8.45 1.76 18.12
CA ASP A 215 -7.96 2.64 17.05
C ASP A 215 -6.48 2.42 16.73
N LEU A 216 -5.79 1.58 17.49
CA LEU A 216 -4.40 1.24 17.22
C LEU A 216 -4.30 0.19 16.12
N PHE A 217 -3.76 0.60 14.99
CA PHE A 217 -3.44 -0.28 13.88
C PHE A 217 -1.96 -0.65 13.92
N LYS A 218 -1.66 -1.95 13.88
CA LYS A 218 -0.30 -2.47 13.94
C LYS A 218 -0.07 -3.51 12.85
N VAL A 219 0.99 -3.31 12.08
CA VAL A 219 1.51 -4.31 11.14
C VAL A 219 2.78 -4.90 11.70
N VAL A 220 2.88 -6.22 11.67
CA VAL A 220 4.10 -6.95 12.07
C VAL A 220 4.60 -7.75 10.86
N ILE A 221 5.88 -7.54 10.52
CA ILE A 221 6.56 -8.30 9.48
C ILE A 221 7.71 -9.06 10.13
N VAL A 222 7.83 -10.34 9.79
CA VAL A 222 8.94 -11.21 10.21
C VAL A 222 9.63 -11.72 8.98
N PHE A 223 10.93 -11.43 8.85
CA PHE A 223 11.80 -12.09 7.89
C PHE A 223 12.79 -12.99 8.62
N GLN A 224 13.02 -14.17 8.09
CA GLN A 224 14.01 -15.12 8.59
C GLN A 224 15.34 -14.91 7.85
N ALA A 225 16.46 -15.09 8.60
CA ALA A 225 17.81 -15.01 8.04
C ALA A 225 18.21 -16.35 7.39
#